data_b8b66074bfc185fcd7df456647fac0f1
#
_entry.id   b8b66074bfc185fcd7df456647fac0f1
#
_cell.length_a   1.000
_cell.length_b   1.000
_cell.length_c   1.000
_cell.angle_alpha   90.00
_cell.angle_beta   90.00
_cell.angle_gamma   90.00
#
_symmetry.space_group_name_H-M   'P 1'
#
loop_
_entity.id
_entity.type
_entity.pdbx_description
1 polymer ?
#
loop_
_entity_poly.entity_id
_entity_poly.type
_entity_poly.pdbx_seq_one_letter_code
_entity_poly.pdbx_strand_id
1 'polypeptide(L)' 'MCRSIKQLRNAEIPATEEEIHAAALQFVRKVSGYRKPSKVNEEAFERAVAEVAEATEKLLKQLATRSTQLN' A
#
# COMPACT_ATOMS: atom_id res chain seq x y z
N MET A 1 7.56 -13.42 5.88
CA MET A 1 7.16 -12.10 6.04
C MET A 1 7.96 -11.12 5.21
N CYS A 2 7.34 -10.16 4.65
CA CYS A 2 8.00 -9.24 3.77
C CYS A 2 8.62 -8.08 4.54
N ARG A 3 9.92 -8.07 4.64
CA ARG A 3 10.59 -7.06 5.40
C ARG A 3 10.74 -5.76 4.68
N SER A 4 10.54 -5.76 3.37
CA SER A 4 10.71 -4.55 2.61
C SER A 4 9.52 -3.62 2.68
N ILE A 5 8.41 -4.07 3.21
CA ILE A 5 7.25 -3.22 3.36
C ILE A 5 7.21 -2.73 4.79
N LYS A 6 7.40 -1.46 4.97
CA LYS A 6 7.49 -0.93 6.30
C LYS A 6 6.11 -0.68 6.89
N GLN A 7 6.03 -0.69 8.19
CA GLN A 7 4.79 -0.40 8.88
C GLN A 7 4.46 1.07 8.74
N LEU A 8 3.28 1.37 8.25
CA LEU A 8 2.87 2.74 8.03
C LEU A 8 1.95 3.30 9.11
N ARG A 9 1.30 2.42 9.85
CA ARG A 9 0.36 2.89 10.86
C ARG A 9 1.12 3.58 12.00
N ASN A 10 0.70 4.78 12.30
CA ASN A 10 1.36 5.54 13.32
C ASN A 10 0.32 6.38 14.01
N ALA A 11 0.32 6.40 15.34
CA ALA A 11 -0.68 7.11 16.10
C ALA A 11 -0.57 8.61 15.99
N GLU A 12 0.61 9.10 15.73
CA GLU A 12 0.83 10.53 15.72
C GLU A 12 0.92 11.15 14.35
N ILE A 13 1.54 10.46 13.44
CA ILE A 13 1.77 11.02 12.11
C ILE A 13 1.14 10.14 11.07
N PRO A 14 0.16 10.64 10.34
CA PRO A 14 -0.48 9.82 9.32
C PRO A 14 0.48 9.52 8.19
N ALA A 15 0.29 8.39 7.57
CA ALA A 15 1.10 8.01 6.43
C ALA A 15 0.81 8.94 5.26
N THR A 16 1.84 9.28 4.52
CA THR A 16 1.66 10.14 3.37
C THR A 16 1.26 9.31 2.17
N GLU A 17 0.77 9.95 1.13
CA GLU A 17 0.42 9.26 -0.09
C GLU A 17 1.64 8.62 -0.70
N GLU A 18 2.80 9.26 -0.59
CA GLU A 18 4.02 8.69 -1.11
C GLU A 18 4.39 7.41 -0.39
N GLU A 19 4.21 7.40 0.93
CA GLU A 19 4.51 6.20 1.69
C GLU A 19 3.57 5.06 1.34
N ILE A 20 2.30 5.39 1.16
CA ILE A 20 1.30 4.39 0.81
C ILE A 20 1.59 3.83 -0.57
N HIS A 21 1.93 4.71 -1.52
CA HIS A 21 2.25 4.26 -2.87
C HIS A 21 3.49 3.39 -2.87
N ALA A 22 4.50 3.77 -2.10
CA ALA A 22 5.73 2.99 -2.04
C ALA A 22 5.49 1.59 -1.48
N ALA A 23 4.63 1.50 -0.48
CA ALA A 23 4.29 0.19 0.09
C ALA A 23 3.52 -0.65 -0.91
N ALA A 24 2.59 -0.04 -1.64
CA ALA A 24 1.81 -0.75 -2.64
C ALA A 24 2.72 -1.26 -3.75
N LEU A 25 3.66 -0.44 -4.18
CA LEU A 25 4.57 -0.82 -5.22
C LEU A 25 5.44 -2.00 -4.78
N GLN A 26 5.92 -1.95 -3.55
CA GLN A 26 6.70 -3.04 -3.01
C GLN A 26 5.91 -4.34 -2.98
N PHE A 27 4.66 -4.25 -2.55
CA PHE A 27 3.80 -5.43 -2.51
C PHE A 27 3.63 -6.03 -3.89
N VAL A 28 3.33 -5.20 -4.89
CA VAL A 28 3.10 -5.69 -6.24
C VAL A 28 4.38 -6.28 -6.82
N ARG A 29 5.52 -5.68 -6.55
CA ARG A 29 6.78 -6.22 -7.01
C ARG A 29 7.05 -7.59 -6.39
N LYS A 30 6.76 -7.74 -5.11
CA LYS A 30 7.00 -9.00 -4.45
C LYS A 30 6.08 -10.08 -4.95
N VAL A 31 4.83 -9.75 -5.14
CA VAL A 31 3.85 -10.73 -5.56
C VAL A 31 4.05 -11.14 -7.01
N SER A 32 4.36 -10.19 -7.87
CA SER A 32 4.48 -10.47 -9.28
C SER A 32 5.87 -10.97 -9.67
N GLY A 33 6.85 -10.66 -8.86
CA GLY A 33 8.21 -11.00 -9.20
C GLY A 33 8.86 -10.01 -10.15
N TYR A 34 8.12 -8.98 -10.57
CA TYR A 34 8.66 -7.98 -11.47
C TYR A 34 9.17 -6.79 -10.69
N ARG A 35 10.38 -6.38 -10.96
CA ARG A 35 10.89 -5.17 -10.41
C ARG A 35 10.34 -4.04 -11.26
N LYS A 36 10.27 -4.29 -12.56
CA LYS A 36 9.74 -3.35 -13.51
C LYS A 36 8.98 -4.15 -14.54
N PRO A 37 7.72 -3.84 -14.79
CA PRO A 37 6.92 -4.68 -15.68
C PRO A 37 7.35 -4.54 -17.13
N SER A 38 7.11 -5.60 -17.90
CA SER A 38 7.31 -5.52 -19.32
C SER A 38 6.24 -4.62 -19.90
N LYS A 39 6.46 -4.15 -21.11
CA LYS A 39 5.55 -3.23 -21.72
C LYS A 39 4.13 -3.77 -21.80
N VAL A 40 4.00 -5.03 -22.08
CA VAL A 40 2.70 -5.64 -22.23
C VAL A 40 1.97 -5.76 -20.89
N ASN A 41 2.69 -5.79 -19.80
CA ASN A 41 2.09 -5.92 -18.49
C ASN A 41 2.06 -4.63 -17.69
N GLU A 42 2.51 -3.55 -18.30
CA GLU A 42 2.65 -2.29 -17.61
C GLU A 42 1.33 -1.77 -17.06
N GLU A 43 0.30 -1.85 -17.85
CA GLU A 43 -0.99 -1.34 -17.42
C GLU A 43 -1.55 -2.13 -16.26
N ALA A 44 -1.46 -3.46 -16.33
CA ALA A 44 -1.97 -4.29 -15.24
C ALA A 44 -1.16 -4.07 -13.98
N PHE A 45 0.14 -3.89 -14.13
CA PHE A 45 1.00 -3.67 -12.99
C PHE A 45 0.64 -2.35 -12.30
N GLU A 46 0.50 -1.29 -13.07
CA GLU A 46 0.19 0.02 -12.50
C GLU A 46 -1.19 0.08 -11.91
N ARG A 47 -2.14 -0.62 -12.51
CA ARG A 47 -3.48 -0.66 -11.96
C ARG A 47 -3.44 -1.38 -10.60
N ALA A 48 -2.68 -2.46 -10.50
CA ALA A 48 -2.58 -3.19 -9.25
C ALA A 48 -1.97 -2.31 -8.16
N VAL A 49 -0.94 -1.54 -8.50
CA VAL A 49 -0.34 -0.65 -7.52
C VAL A 49 -1.36 0.36 -7.03
N ALA A 50 -2.14 0.93 -7.94
CA ALA A 50 -3.14 1.91 -7.56
C ALA A 50 -4.21 1.31 -6.67
N GLU A 51 -4.66 0.10 -6.98
CA GLU A 51 -5.70 -0.54 -6.21
C GLU A 51 -5.21 -0.93 -4.82
N VAL A 52 -3.98 -1.41 -4.73
CA VAL A 52 -3.41 -1.76 -3.44
C VAL A 52 -3.21 -0.50 -2.59
N ALA A 53 -2.78 0.58 -3.24
CA ALA A 53 -2.59 1.84 -2.53
C ALA A 53 -3.92 2.35 -1.98
N GLU A 54 -4.97 2.24 -2.77
CA GLU A 54 -6.28 2.71 -2.34
C GLU A 54 -6.80 1.89 -1.18
N ALA A 55 -6.65 0.57 -1.26
CA ALA A 55 -7.09 -0.29 -0.17
C ALA A 55 -6.29 -0.01 1.09
N THR A 56 -5.00 0.25 0.93
CA THR A 56 -4.15 0.55 2.07
C THR A 56 -4.57 1.85 2.74
N GLU A 57 -4.88 2.85 1.94
CA GLU A 57 -5.30 4.12 2.47
C GLU A 57 -6.60 3.98 3.26
N LYS A 58 -7.53 3.22 2.75
CA LYS A 58 -8.78 3.00 3.43
C LYS A 58 -8.57 2.28 4.75
N LEU A 59 -7.70 1.29 4.74
CA LEU A 59 -7.41 0.55 5.95
C LEU A 59 -6.84 1.46 7.01
N LEU A 60 -5.87 2.28 6.64
CA LEU A 60 -5.21 3.14 7.61
C LEU A 60 -6.18 4.16 8.20
N LYS A 61 -7.09 4.66 7.38
CA LYS A 61 -8.07 5.61 7.87
C LYS A 61 -9.01 4.96 8.87
N GLN A 62 -9.37 3.73 8.63
CA GLN A 62 -10.28 3.03 9.53
C GLN A 62 -9.61 2.64 10.84
N LEU A 63 -8.34 2.34 10.80
CA LEU A 63 -7.64 1.96 12.00
C LEU A 63 -7.27 3.15 12.87
N ALA A 64 -7.15 4.29 12.27
CA ALA A 64 -6.66 5.45 12.97
C ALA A 64 -7.52 5.93 14.11
N THR A 65 -8.80 5.68 14.05
CA THR A 65 -9.67 6.17 15.09
C THR A 65 -10.22 5.10 15.92
N ARG A 66 -9.41 4.37 16.64
CA ARG A 66 -9.87 3.33 17.42
C ARG A 66 -10.86 3.77 18.43
N SER A 67 -10.80 4.96 18.88
CA SER A 67 -11.77 5.40 19.85
C SER A 67 -13.15 5.51 19.25
N THR A 68 -13.26 5.79 18.00
CA THR A 68 -14.56 5.85 17.39
C THR A 68 -14.96 4.52 16.86
N GLN A 69 -14.13 3.59 16.90
CA GLN A 69 -14.45 2.34 16.41
C GLN A 69 -15.34 1.67 17.16
N LEU A 70 -15.40 1.78 18.09
CA LEU A 70 -16.29 1.15 18.78
C LEU A 70 -16.92 0.20 18.45
N ASN A 71 -17.00 -0.18 18.14
CA ASN A 71 -17.62 -1.13 17.73
C ASN A 71 -17.33 -1.78 17.67
#